data_412730155ddec3c63834d8bf0336f1f9
#
_entry.id   412730155ddec3c63834d8bf0336f1f9
#
_cell.length_a   1.000
_cell.length_b   1.000
_cell.length_c   1.000
_cell.angle_alpha   90.00
_cell.angle_beta   90.00
_cell.angle_gamma   90.00
#
_symmetry.space_group_name_H-M   'P 1'
#
loop_
_entity.id
_entity.type
_entity.pdbx_description
1 polymer ?
#
loop_
_entity_poly.entity_id
_entity_poly.type
_entity_poly.pdbx_seq_one_letter_code
_entity_poly.pdbx_strand_id
1 'polypeptide(L)'
;MAHLILAAVPLGNPGDASKRLIEALLSARVIAAEDSRKLSRLCKDLGITHTARVISFFEGNESERVVELLEILKSGIDVLVVTDAGMPSVSDPEYRLVRVAIDNEIGVKVCQDQAPF
;
A
#
# COMPACT_ATOMS: atom_id res chain seq x y z
N MET A 1 7.76 -11.73 11.02
CA MET A 1 6.97 -12.15 9.86
C MET A 1 6.40 -10.93 9.15
N ALA A 2 6.46 -10.91 7.84
CA ALA A 2 6.01 -9.75 7.08
C ALA A 2 4.49 -9.71 6.94
N HIS A 3 3.98 -8.51 6.74
CA HIS A 3 2.56 -8.28 6.54
C HIS A 3 2.36 -7.45 5.27
N LEU A 4 1.26 -7.72 4.59
CA LEU A 4 0.78 -6.87 3.51
C LEU A 4 -0.18 -5.87 4.16
N ILE A 5 0.12 -4.59 4.03
CA ILE A 5 -0.66 -3.53 4.67
C ILE A 5 -1.37 -2.73 3.59
N LEU A 6 -2.69 -2.65 3.67
CA LEU A 6 -3.49 -1.88 2.73
C LEU A 6 -3.85 -0.54 3.33
N ALA A 7 -3.61 0.53 2.59
CA ALA A 7 -3.92 1.87 3.04
C ALA A 7 -4.65 2.65 1.95
N ALA A 8 -5.83 3.13 2.27
CA ALA A 8 -6.58 4.00 1.38
C ALA A 8 -6.16 5.43 1.63
N VAL A 9 -5.90 6.18 0.55
CA VAL A 9 -5.51 7.58 0.68
C VAL A 9 -6.65 8.46 0.24
N PRO A 10 -6.82 9.63 0.89
CA PRO A 10 -7.87 10.55 0.47
C PRO A 10 -7.51 11.19 -0.86
N LEU A 11 -8.45 11.18 -1.78
CA LEU A 11 -8.28 11.81 -3.08
C LEU A 11 -8.55 13.29 -2.97
N GLY A 12 -7.59 14.09 -3.42
CA GLY A 12 -7.80 15.52 -3.53
C GLY A 12 -7.91 16.29 -2.23
N ASN A 13 -7.74 15.66 -1.09
CA ASN A 13 -7.82 16.35 0.20
C ASN A 13 -6.81 15.76 1.19
N PRO A 14 -5.56 16.20 1.13
CA PRO A 14 -4.53 15.70 2.03
C PRO A 14 -4.85 15.92 3.51
N GLY A 15 -5.67 16.92 3.81
CA GLY A 15 -6.04 17.20 5.19
C GLY A 15 -6.83 16.08 5.84
N ASP A 16 -7.42 15.20 5.04
CA ASP A 16 -8.16 14.05 5.57
C ASP A 16 -7.28 12.84 5.82
N ALA A 17 -5.99 12.93 5.54
CA ALA A 17 -5.09 11.82 5.79
C ALA A 17 -5.00 11.53 7.28
N SER A 18 -5.15 10.26 7.65
CA SER A 18 -5.10 9.88 9.04
C SER A 18 -3.67 9.88 9.56
N LYS A 19 -3.54 10.02 10.86
CA LYS A 19 -2.24 9.93 11.52
C LYS A 19 -1.59 8.57 11.27
N ARG A 20 -2.38 7.50 11.26
CA ARG A 20 -1.85 6.17 10.98
C ARG A 20 -1.32 6.05 9.57
N LEU A 21 -1.96 6.68 8.60
CA LEU A 21 -1.47 6.69 7.24
C LEU A 21 -0.11 7.37 7.17
N ILE A 22 0.03 8.51 7.83
CA ILE A 22 1.30 9.23 7.84
C ILE A 22 2.39 8.37 8.48
N GLU A 23 2.09 7.75 9.62
CA GLU A 23 3.05 6.88 10.28
C GLU A 23 3.43 5.69 9.41
N ALA A 24 2.46 5.11 8.72
CA ALA A 24 2.71 3.97 7.83
C ALA A 24 3.62 4.38 6.67
N LEU A 25 3.38 5.56 6.09
CA LEU A 25 4.21 6.06 5.01
C LEU A 25 5.65 6.29 5.46
N LEU A 26 5.81 6.82 6.67
CA LEU A 26 7.14 7.12 7.20
C LEU A 26 7.92 5.86 7.58
N SER A 27 7.24 4.83 8.04
CA SER A 27 7.91 3.61 8.51
C SER A 27 8.03 2.54 7.43
N ALA A 28 7.35 2.69 6.30
CA ALA A 28 7.37 1.68 5.26
C ALA A 28 8.74 1.56 4.61
N ARG A 29 9.14 0.33 4.32
CA ARG A 29 10.38 0.07 3.58
C ARG A 29 10.10 -0.12 2.10
N VAL A 30 8.91 -0.66 1.78
CA VAL A 30 8.48 -0.85 0.40
C VAL A 30 7.04 -0.37 0.31
N ILE A 31 6.76 0.45 -0.68
CA ILE A 31 5.41 0.95 -0.95
C ILE A 31 5.04 0.57 -2.37
N ALA A 32 3.90 -0.12 -2.52
CA ALA A 32 3.33 -0.41 -3.82
C ALA A 32 2.23 0.63 -4.07
N ALA A 33 2.33 1.37 -5.15
CA ALA A 33 1.40 2.44 -5.47
C ALA A 33 0.95 2.33 -6.91
N GLU A 34 -0.34 2.58 -7.15
CA GLU A 34 -0.87 2.57 -8.50
C GLU A 34 -0.23 3.65 -9.35
N ASP A 35 -0.03 4.83 -8.78
CA ASP A 35 0.60 5.94 -9.46
C ASP A 35 1.63 6.58 -8.52
N SER A 36 2.90 6.38 -8.83
CA SER A 36 3.97 6.88 -7.99
C SER A 36 4.01 8.40 -7.93
N ARG A 37 3.53 9.09 -8.97
CA ARG A 37 3.50 10.54 -8.96
C ARG A 37 2.46 11.08 -7.99
N LYS A 38 1.31 10.41 -7.91
CA LYS A 38 0.27 10.79 -6.94
C LYS A 38 0.78 10.57 -5.52
N LEU A 39 1.51 9.49 -5.30
CA LEU A 39 2.10 9.23 -4.00
C LEU A 39 3.10 10.32 -3.62
N SER A 40 3.96 10.71 -4.55
CA SER A 40 4.94 11.77 -4.31
C SER A 40 4.26 13.09 -3.98
N ARG A 41 3.19 13.41 -4.69
CA ARG A 41 2.43 14.62 -4.44
C ARG A 41 1.77 14.57 -3.07
N LEU A 42 1.19 13.43 -2.71
CA LEU A 42 0.58 13.28 -1.40
C LEU A 42 1.59 13.50 -0.28
N CYS A 43 2.75 12.90 -0.38
CA CYS A 43 3.79 13.07 0.63
C CYS A 43 4.24 14.52 0.72
N LYS A 44 4.37 15.20 -0.41
CA LYS A 44 4.74 16.60 -0.43
C LYS A 44 3.67 17.46 0.24
N ASP A 45 2.40 17.17 -0.06
CA ASP A 45 1.29 17.92 0.54
C ASP A 45 1.18 17.70 2.04
N LEU A 46 1.57 16.51 2.50
CA LEU A 46 1.59 16.21 3.93
C LEU A 46 2.85 16.71 4.63
N GLY A 47 3.80 17.18 3.87
CA GLY A 47 5.07 17.68 4.43
C GLY A 47 5.96 16.58 4.96
N ILE A 48 5.87 15.39 4.42
CA ILE A 48 6.68 14.26 4.87
C ILE A 48 7.61 13.77 3.78
N THR A 49 8.71 13.15 4.20
CA THR A 49 9.67 12.53 3.30
C THR A 49 9.81 11.07 3.72
N HIS A 50 9.49 10.16 2.84
CA HIS A 50 9.65 8.74 3.12
C HIS A 50 10.97 8.24 2.53
N THR A 51 11.46 7.13 3.07
CA THR A 51 12.69 6.48 2.59
C THR A 51 12.37 5.16 1.91
N ALA A 52 11.11 4.88 1.66
CA ALA A 52 10.68 3.61 1.10
C ALA A 52 11.03 3.49 -0.38
N ARG A 53 11.27 2.25 -0.80
CA ARG A 53 11.35 1.94 -2.21
C ARG A 53 9.92 1.90 -2.76
N VAL A 54 9.64 2.68 -3.77
CA VAL A 54 8.31 2.73 -4.38
C VAL A 54 8.27 1.84 -5.62
N ILE A 55 7.29 0.96 -5.66
CA ILE A 55 7.08 0.05 -6.79
C ILE A 55 5.72 0.38 -7.38
N SER A 56 5.70 0.71 -8.68
CA SER A 56 4.45 0.95 -9.38
C SER A 56 3.70 -0.36 -9.54
N PHE A 57 2.43 -0.37 -9.16
CA PHE A 57 1.62 -1.56 -9.17
C PHE A 57 0.23 -1.22 -9.71
N PHE A 58 0.01 -1.52 -10.97
CA PHE A 58 -1.25 -1.20 -11.65
C PHE A 58 -1.62 -2.33 -12.60
N GLU A 59 -2.78 -2.25 -13.17
CA GLU A 59 -3.31 -3.32 -14.00
C GLU A 59 -2.37 -3.73 -15.14
N GLY A 60 -1.64 -2.76 -15.69
CA GLY A 60 -0.74 -3.04 -16.81
C GLY A 60 0.50 -3.85 -16.45
N ASN A 61 0.93 -3.86 -15.18
CA ASN A 61 2.13 -4.60 -14.76
C ASN A 61 1.85 -5.58 -13.64
N GLU A 62 0.59 -5.85 -13.38
CA GLU A 62 0.15 -6.64 -12.24
C GLU A 62 0.83 -8.00 -12.13
N SER A 63 0.87 -8.75 -13.24
CA SER A 63 1.40 -10.12 -13.20
C SER A 63 2.84 -10.18 -12.74
N GLU A 64 3.66 -9.27 -13.22
CA GLU A 64 5.07 -9.22 -12.84
C GLU A 64 5.26 -8.71 -11.42
N ARG A 65 4.50 -7.68 -11.06
CA ARG A 65 4.66 -7.05 -9.76
C ARG A 65 4.17 -7.89 -8.60
N VAL A 66 3.12 -8.71 -8.83
CA VAL A 66 2.65 -9.61 -7.77
C VAL A 66 3.77 -10.57 -7.37
N VAL A 67 4.49 -11.12 -8.32
CA VAL A 67 5.60 -12.03 -8.03
C VAL A 67 6.70 -11.30 -7.25
N GLU A 68 7.07 -10.12 -7.70
CA GLU A 68 8.11 -9.33 -7.04
C GLU A 68 7.72 -8.98 -5.61
N LEU A 69 6.49 -8.50 -5.42
CA LEU A 69 6.02 -8.13 -4.10
C LEU A 69 5.89 -9.32 -3.16
N LEU A 70 5.48 -10.47 -3.70
CA LEU A 70 5.42 -11.70 -2.89
C LEU A 70 6.81 -12.10 -2.42
N GLU A 71 7.82 -12.01 -3.27
CA GLU A 71 9.19 -12.32 -2.88
C GLU A 71 9.67 -11.40 -1.76
N ILE A 72 9.33 -10.13 -1.85
CA ILE A 72 9.70 -9.16 -0.81
C ILE A 72 9.04 -9.55 0.51
N LEU A 73 7.75 -9.90 0.47
CA LEU A 73 7.03 -10.31 1.67
C LEU A 73 7.63 -11.58 2.27
N LYS A 74 7.98 -12.54 1.43
CA LYS A 74 8.58 -13.78 1.90
C LYS A 74 9.95 -13.56 2.53
N SER A 75 10.63 -12.49 2.14
CA SER A 75 11.93 -12.18 2.73
C SER A 75 11.81 -11.53 4.12
N GLY A 76 10.60 -11.25 4.57
CA GLY A 76 10.37 -10.67 5.88
C GLY A 76 10.18 -9.16 5.87
N ILE A 77 9.94 -8.56 4.73
CA ILE A 77 9.75 -7.11 4.60
C ILE A 77 8.28 -6.81 4.36
N ASP A 78 7.69 -5.95 5.19
CA ASP A 78 6.31 -5.52 5.02
C ASP A 78 6.18 -4.69 3.75
N VAL A 79 5.05 -4.84 3.07
CA VAL A 79 4.72 -4.04 1.89
C VAL A 79 3.47 -3.22 2.20
N LEU A 80 3.58 -1.91 2.02
CA LEU A 80 2.45 -1.02 2.16
C LEU A 80 1.86 -0.77 0.77
N VAL A 81 0.60 -1.13 0.58
CA VAL A 81 -0.11 -0.89 -0.67
C VAL A 81 -1.00 0.33 -0.49
N VAL A 82 -0.76 1.35 -1.30
CA VAL A 82 -1.51 2.59 -1.24
C VAL A 82 -2.53 2.60 -2.37
N THR A 83 -3.80 2.73 -2.02
CA THR A 83 -4.88 2.76 -3.01
C THR A 83 -5.53 4.14 -3.03
N ASP A 84 -6.02 4.54 -4.20
CA ASP A 84 -6.63 5.87 -4.36
C ASP A 84 -8.07 5.94 -3.90
N ALA A 85 -8.73 4.83 -3.75
CA ALA A 85 -10.16 4.86 -3.43
C ALA A 85 -10.58 3.62 -2.68
N GLY A 86 -10.74 3.75 -1.40
CA GLY A 86 -11.33 2.69 -0.59
C GLY A 86 -10.69 1.32 -0.74
N MET A 87 -11.44 0.30 -0.38
CA MET A 87 -10.93 -1.07 -0.43
C MET A 87 -10.88 -1.59 -1.87
N PRO A 88 -9.91 -2.44 -2.18
CA PRO A 88 -9.80 -2.98 -3.52
C PRO A 88 -11.00 -3.84 -3.92
N SER A 89 -11.34 -3.81 -5.18
CA SER A 89 -12.40 -4.65 -5.73
C SER A 89 -11.79 -5.91 -6.34
N VAL A 90 -12.64 -6.83 -6.72
CA VAL A 90 -12.20 -8.12 -7.28
C VAL A 90 -11.34 -7.93 -8.53
N SER A 91 -11.60 -6.88 -9.29
CA SER A 91 -10.87 -6.63 -10.53
C SER A 91 -9.59 -5.82 -10.34
N ASP A 92 -9.34 -5.32 -9.14
CA ASP A 92 -8.16 -4.49 -8.89
C ASP A 92 -6.90 -5.34 -8.67
N PRO A 93 -5.73 -4.83 -9.09
CA PRO A 93 -4.47 -5.54 -8.83
C PRO A 93 -4.24 -5.81 -7.34
N GLU A 94 -4.66 -4.90 -6.48
CA GLU A 94 -4.50 -5.05 -5.04
C GLU A 94 -5.23 -6.29 -4.53
N TYR A 95 -6.39 -6.59 -5.11
CA TYR A 95 -7.14 -7.78 -4.72
C TYR A 95 -6.36 -9.04 -5.04
N ARG A 96 -5.74 -9.10 -6.21
CA ARG A 96 -4.93 -10.26 -6.59
C ARG A 96 -3.76 -10.44 -5.64
N LEU A 97 -3.11 -9.34 -5.27
CA LEU A 97 -1.99 -9.41 -4.33
C LEU A 97 -2.46 -9.90 -2.96
N VAL A 98 -3.62 -9.44 -2.49
CA VAL A 98 -4.19 -9.91 -1.23
C VAL A 98 -4.43 -11.42 -1.27
N ARG A 99 -5.00 -11.93 -2.36
CA ARG A 99 -5.25 -13.36 -2.50
C ARG A 99 -3.95 -14.16 -2.47
N VAL A 100 -2.94 -13.68 -3.18
CA VAL A 100 -1.65 -14.36 -3.23
C VAL A 100 -1.01 -14.36 -1.83
N ALA A 101 -1.11 -13.25 -1.12
CA ALA A 101 -0.59 -13.17 0.24
C ALA A 101 -1.27 -14.17 1.16
N ILE A 102 -2.59 -14.23 1.12
CA ILE A 102 -3.35 -15.17 1.94
C ILE A 102 -2.97 -16.61 1.58
N ASP A 103 -2.87 -16.93 0.30
CA ASP A 103 -2.52 -18.27 -0.16
C ASP A 103 -1.12 -18.68 0.30
N ASN A 104 -0.26 -17.72 0.59
CA ASN A 104 1.10 -17.99 1.07
C ASN A 104 1.25 -17.73 2.57
N GLU A 105 0.13 -17.67 3.28
CA GLU A 105 0.11 -17.52 4.74
C GLU A 105 0.76 -16.21 5.23
N ILE A 106 0.70 -15.17 4.41
CA ILE A 106 1.19 -13.85 4.78
C ILE A 106 0.03 -13.05 5.34
N GLY A 107 0.23 -12.45 6.52
CA GLY A 107 -0.82 -11.66 7.17
C GLY A 107 -1.16 -10.41 6.38
N VAL A 108 -2.44 -10.06 6.35
CA VAL A 108 -2.93 -8.87 5.67
C VAL A 108 -3.56 -7.95 6.71
N LYS A 109 -3.17 -6.69 6.70
CA LYS A 109 -3.70 -5.69 7.61
C LYS A 109 -4.26 -4.52 6.83
N VAL A 110 -5.22 -3.82 7.41
CA VAL A 110 -5.76 -2.59 6.83
C VAL A 110 -5.34 -1.44 7.74
N CYS A 111 -4.75 -0.42 7.13
CA CYS A 111 -4.35 0.77 7.86
C CYS A 111 -5.58 1.66 8.03
N GLN A 112 -6.16 1.66 9.21
CA GLN A 112 -7.30 2.47 9.54
C GLN A 112 -7.03 3.25 10.80
N ASP A 113 -7.38 4.52 10.79
CA ASP A 113 -7.16 5.39 11.92
C ASP A 113 -8.32 5.37 12.91
N GLN A 114 -9.50 5.08 12.43
CA GLN A 114 -10.68 5.13 13.26
C GLN A 114 -11.15 3.75 13.66
N ALA A 115 -11.61 3.69 14.88
CA ALA A 115 -12.25 2.48 15.35
C ALA A 115 -13.48 2.25 14.47
N PRO A 116 -13.72 1.04 14.08
CA PRO A 116 -14.85 0.76 13.20
C PRO A 116 -16.08 0.84 14.02
N PHE A 117 -16.49 1.31 14.69
CA PHE A 117 -17.77 1.32 15.36
C PHE A 117 -18.15 -0.03 15.96
#